data_ca346eee914d3e9a5f3fbc1ca4a5c85b
#
_entry.id   ca346eee914d3e9a5f3fbc1ca4a5c85b
#
_cell.length_a   1.000
_cell.length_b   1.000
_cell.length_c   1.000
_cell.angle_alpha   90.00
_cell.angle_beta   90.00
_cell.angle_gamma   90.00
#
_symmetry.space_group_name_H-M   'P 1'
#
loop_
_entity.id
_entity.type
_entity.pdbx_description
1 polymer ?
#
loop_
_entity_poly.entity_id
_entity_poly.type
_entity_poly.pdbx_seq_one_letter_code
_entity_poly.pdbx_strand_id
1 'polypeptide(L)'
;SRAAAAYYRHALALSPPHPDMVQELRVELLRAQTRVQELQDAFGAHMTGEVQSLLDKEDCTPRMQGAVDLLLGKRKLYYPEPRHIMFPGLPLHDFYPRDLFPWLADLEARTPEIQAELTALMAEGRSFDPYLTEQTERPIFDAHGMTNNDDWGALYLWRNGASVPENQALCPVTTEIMNSLPLVFSGQRCPNILFSRLKAGATIPPHHGMINTRLIGHLPLVIPSDCGFKDPEKLP
;
A
#
# COMPACT_ATOMS: atom_id res chain seq x y z
N SER A 1 15.23 -27.40 -17.65
CA SER A 1 15.74 -26.33 -18.53
C SER A 1 14.72 -25.19 -18.62
N ARG A 2 15.16 -23.98 -18.95
CA ARG A 2 14.29 -22.81 -19.18
C ARG A 2 13.20 -23.07 -20.23
N ALA A 3 13.55 -23.80 -21.30
CA ALA A 3 12.60 -24.15 -22.35
C ALA A 3 11.47 -25.03 -21.79
N ALA A 4 11.78 -26.04 -20.98
CA ALA A 4 10.74 -26.89 -20.36
C ALA A 4 9.78 -26.07 -19.48
N ALA A 5 10.32 -25.16 -18.65
CA ALA A 5 9.49 -24.29 -17.82
C ALA A 5 8.56 -23.37 -18.65
N ALA A 6 9.04 -22.88 -19.81
CA ALA A 6 8.23 -22.06 -20.70
C ALA A 6 7.06 -22.86 -21.31
N TYR A 7 7.30 -24.09 -21.77
CA TYR A 7 6.25 -24.95 -22.30
C TYR A 7 5.19 -25.33 -21.26
N TYR A 8 5.62 -25.71 -20.04
CA TYR A 8 4.68 -26.01 -18.97
C TYR A 8 3.83 -24.78 -18.56
N ARG A 9 4.44 -23.60 -18.44
CA ARG A 9 3.70 -22.36 -18.16
C ARG A 9 2.71 -22.03 -19.25
N HIS A 10 3.09 -22.19 -20.50
CA HIS A 10 2.19 -21.95 -21.64
C HIS A 10 1.00 -22.91 -21.61
N ALA A 11 1.24 -24.20 -21.38
CA ALA A 11 0.18 -25.18 -21.26
C ALA A 11 -0.80 -24.85 -20.12
N LEU A 12 -0.28 -24.46 -18.95
CA LEU A 12 -1.08 -24.04 -17.79
C LEU A 12 -1.88 -22.76 -18.04
N ALA A 13 -1.33 -21.82 -18.81
CA ALA A 13 -2.02 -20.57 -19.16
C ALA A 13 -3.19 -20.83 -20.14
N LEU A 14 -3.04 -21.79 -21.06
CA LEU A 14 -4.08 -22.17 -21.99
C LEU A 14 -5.18 -23.04 -21.34
N SER A 15 -4.83 -23.81 -20.33
CA SER A 15 -5.74 -24.78 -19.71
C SER A 15 -5.41 -24.90 -18.21
N PRO A 16 -5.80 -23.92 -17.39
CA PRO A 16 -5.58 -24.00 -15.94
C PRO A 16 -6.42 -25.14 -15.33
N PRO A 17 -5.94 -25.81 -14.28
CA PRO A 17 -6.69 -26.87 -13.61
C PRO A 17 -8.05 -26.39 -13.11
N HIS A 18 -9.12 -27.08 -13.49
CA HIS A 18 -10.48 -26.78 -13.08
C HIS A 18 -11.15 -28.01 -12.45
N PRO A 19 -12.07 -27.86 -11.47
CA PRO A 19 -12.74 -28.98 -10.81
C PRO A 19 -13.50 -29.90 -11.78
N ASP A 20 -14.10 -29.36 -12.84
CA ASP A 20 -14.93 -30.10 -13.83
C ASP A 20 -14.11 -30.75 -14.94
N MET A 21 -12.77 -30.68 -14.90
CA MET A 21 -11.91 -31.35 -15.86
C MET A 21 -11.90 -32.85 -15.66
N VAL A 22 -11.70 -33.58 -16.77
CA VAL A 22 -11.40 -35.02 -16.74
C VAL A 22 -10.22 -35.28 -15.84
N GLN A 23 -10.36 -36.30 -14.99
CA GLN A 23 -9.41 -36.55 -13.88
C GLN A 23 -7.96 -36.73 -14.37
N GLU A 24 -7.75 -37.44 -15.46
CA GLU A 24 -6.42 -37.67 -16.02
C GLU A 24 -5.74 -36.34 -16.43
N LEU A 25 -6.47 -35.47 -17.12
CA LEU A 25 -5.95 -34.17 -17.54
C LEU A 25 -5.63 -33.26 -16.32
N ARG A 26 -6.51 -33.29 -15.33
CA ARG A 26 -6.30 -32.55 -14.08
C ARG A 26 -5.01 -32.96 -13.37
N VAL A 27 -4.76 -34.28 -13.28
CA VAL A 27 -3.53 -34.82 -12.68
C VAL A 27 -2.29 -34.35 -13.44
N GLU A 28 -2.30 -34.37 -14.78
CA GLU A 28 -1.17 -33.92 -15.60
C GLU A 28 -0.94 -32.41 -15.47
N LEU A 29 -1.99 -31.60 -15.38
CA LEU A 29 -1.83 -30.15 -15.15
C LEU A 29 -1.30 -29.82 -13.75
N LEU A 30 -1.71 -30.56 -12.72
CA LEU A 30 -1.14 -30.42 -11.37
C LEU A 30 0.34 -30.83 -11.34
N ARG A 31 0.72 -31.92 -12.05
CA ARG A 31 2.13 -32.27 -12.25
C ARG A 31 2.92 -31.16 -12.96
N ALA A 32 2.31 -30.54 -13.98
CA ALA A 32 2.92 -29.44 -14.70
C ALA A 32 3.14 -28.23 -13.77
N GLN A 33 2.19 -27.91 -12.88
CA GLN A 33 2.33 -26.85 -11.88
C GLN A 33 3.52 -27.13 -10.94
N THR A 34 3.57 -28.34 -10.36
CA THR A 34 4.69 -28.76 -9.50
C THR A 34 6.02 -28.65 -10.24
N ARG A 35 6.05 -29.10 -11.50
CA ARG A 35 7.29 -29.05 -12.29
C ARG A 35 7.73 -27.65 -12.65
N VAL A 36 6.79 -26.73 -12.89
CA VAL A 36 7.10 -25.29 -13.05
C VAL A 36 7.74 -24.75 -11.77
N GLN A 37 7.16 -25.03 -10.60
CA GLN A 37 7.69 -24.59 -9.33
C GLN A 37 9.11 -25.11 -9.07
N GLU A 38 9.34 -26.40 -9.23
CA GLU A 38 10.67 -27.02 -9.10
C GLU A 38 11.72 -26.35 -10.01
N LEU A 39 11.34 -26.06 -11.25
CA LEU A 39 12.25 -25.43 -12.22
C LEU A 39 12.50 -23.96 -11.89
N GLN A 40 11.53 -23.26 -11.31
CA GLN A 40 11.70 -21.90 -10.82
C GLN A 40 12.59 -21.86 -9.58
N ASP A 41 12.39 -22.76 -8.64
CA ASP A 41 13.21 -22.86 -7.42
C ASP A 41 14.68 -23.20 -7.77
N ALA A 42 14.90 -24.17 -8.66
CA ALA A 42 16.23 -24.54 -9.13
C ALA A 42 16.92 -23.40 -9.88
N PHE A 43 16.17 -22.64 -10.68
CA PHE A 43 16.68 -21.45 -11.36
C PHE A 43 17.01 -20.35 -10.35
N GLY A 44 16.13 -20.11 -9.39
CA GLY A 44 16.33 -19.13 -8.32
C GLY A 44 17.58 -19.44 -7.49
N ALA A 45 17.77 -20.70 -7.10
CA ALA A 45 18.95 -21.15 -6.37
C ALA A 45 20.24 -20.96 -7.16
N HIS A 46 20.24 -21.33 -8.46
CA HIS A 46 21.38 -21.14 -9.34
C HIS A 46 21.72 -19.64 -9.50
N MET A 47 20.71 -18.81 -9.80
CA MET A 47 20.92 -17.37 -9.96
C MET A 47 21.38 -16.70 -8.67
N THR A 48 20.86 -17.13 -7.52
CA THR A 48 21.30 -16.60 -6.21
C THR A 48 22.79 -16.90 -6.01
N GLY A 49 23.25 -18.11 -6.33
CA GLY A 49 24.66 -18.48 -6.24
C GLY A 49 25.57 -17.64 -7.14
N GLU A 50 25.15 -17.45 -8.40
CA GLU A 50 25.92 -16.66 -9.38
C GLU A 50 25.96 -15.16 -9.05
N VAL A 51 24.87 -14.62 -8.53
CA VAL A 51 24.73 -13.18 -8.27
C VAL A 51 25.20 -12.81 -6.86
N GLN A 52 25.24 -13.77 -5.91
CA GLN A 52 25.63 -13.50 -4.54
C GLN A 52 26.98 -12.78 -4.44
N SER A 53 27.95 -13.21 -5.22
CA SER A 53 29.28 -12.57 -5.29
C SER A 53 29.26 -11.11 -5.78
N LEU A 54 28.19 -10.71 -6.47
CA LEU A 54 27.97 -9.33 -6.89
C LEU A 54 27.25 -8.52 -5.82
N LEU A 55 26.33 -9.15 -5.07
CA LEU A 55 25.58 -8.52 -4.01
C LEU A 55 26.43 -8.28 -2.74
N ASP A 56 27.43 -9.13 -2.50
CA ASP A 56 28.34 -9.03 -1.35
C ASP A 56 29.42 -7.93 -1.51
N LYS A 57 29.45 -7.24 -2.64
CA LYS A 57 30.36 -6.12 -2.85
C LYS A 57 29.88 -4.87 -2.12
N GLU A 58 30.80 -4.10 -1.55
CA GLU A 58 30.53 -2.82 -0.88
C GLU A 58 29.74 -1.82 -1.75
N ASP A 59 29.88 -1.93 -3.07
CA ASP A 59 29.18 -1.06 -4.04
C ASP A 59 27.77 -1.54 -4.41
N CYS A 60 27.24 -2.60 -3.77
CA CYS A 60 25.90 -3.08 -4.06
C CYS A 60 24.85 -2.08 -3.55
N THR A 61 24.24 -1.36 -4.48
CA THR A 61 23.20 -0.40 -4.18
C THR A 61 21.84 -1.10 -3.91
N PRO A 62 20.94 -0.49 -3.12
CA PRO A 62 19.56 -1.00 -2.95
C PRO A 62 18.82 -1.20 -4.28
N ARG A 63 19.13 -0.41 -5.30
CA ARG A 63 18.58 -0.57 -6.66
C ARG A 63 19.06 -1.84 -7.34
N MET A 64 20.32 -2.22 -7.16
CA MET A 64 20.85 -3.48 -7.70
C MET A 64 20.20 -4.67 -6.99
N GLN A 65 20.10 -4.62 -5.65
CA GLN A 65 19.41 -5.65 -4.89
C GLN A 65 17.96 -5.80 -5.38
N GLY A 66 17.22 -4.69 -5.51
CA GLY A 66 15.84 -4.70 -6.03
C GLY A 66 15.72 -5.29 -7.45
N ALA A 67 16.69 -5.03 -8.33
CA ALA A 67 16.71 -5.62 -9.68
C ALA A 67 16.90 -7.14 -9.63
N VAL A 68 17.75 -7.63 -8.74
CA VAL A 68 17.96 -9.06 -8.52
C VAL A 68 16.73 -9.72 -7.95
N ASP A 69 16.07 -9.08 -6.99
CA ASP A 69 14.84 -9.59 -6.36
C ASP A 69 13.70 -9.69 -7.37
N LEU A 70 13.58 -8.72 -8.28
CA LEU A 70 12.65 -8.77 -9.41
C LEU A 70 12.98 -9.94 -10.36
N LEU A 71 14.25 -10.12 -10.71
CA LEU A 71 14.73 -11.20 -11.58
C LEU A 71 14.43 -12.58 -10.99
N LEU A 72 14.58 -12.72 -9.67
CA LEU A 72 14.36 -13.97 -8.95
C LEU A 72 12.88 -14.20 -8.60
N GLY A 73 12.00 -13.23 -8.89
CA GLY A 73 10.58 -13.30 -8.52
C GLY A 73 10.31 -13.13 -7.02
N LYS A 74 11.31 -12.69 -6.26
CA LYS A 74 11.17 -12.38 -4.82
C LYS A 74 10.41 -11.07 -4.61
N ARG A 75 10.42 -10.21 -5.62
CA ARG A 75 9.76 -8.91 -5.66
C ARG A 75 8.89 -8.80 -6.91
N LYS A 76 7.76 -8.08 -6.78
CA LYS A 76 6.91 -7.69 -7.91
C LYS A 76 6.94 -6.17 -8.04
N LEU A 77 6.88 -5.68 -9.26
CA LEU A 77 6.71 -4.26 -9.52
C LEU A 77 5.21 -3.95 -9.64
N TYR A 78 4.73 -3.08 -8.78
CA TYR A 78 3.35 -2.61 -8.81
C TYR A 78 3.29 -1.25 -9.50
N TYR A 79 2.51 -1.16 -10.57
CA TYR A 79 2.26 0.11 -11.22
C TYR A 79 1.06 0.79 -10.57
N PRO A 80 1.12 2.11 -10.30
CA PRO A 80 -0.05 2.83 -9.84
C PRO A 80 -1.11 2.81 -10.93
N GLU A 81 -2.34 2.48 -10.55
CA GLU A 81 -3.53 2.49 -11.41
C GLU A 81 -4.54 3.49 -10.86
N PRO A 82 -4.26 4.80 -10.94
CA PRO A 82 -5.13 5.82 -10.38
C PRO A 82 -6.45 5.87 -11.15
N ARG A 83 -7.55 6.06 -10.41
CA ARG A 83 -8.91 6.00 -10.99
C ARG A 83 -9.26 7.16 -11.91
N HIS A 84 -8.64 8.33 -11.71
CA HIS A 84 -9.04 9.54 -12.44
C HIS A 84 -8.00 9.99 -13.44
N ILE A 85 -6.78 10.22 -12.99
CA ILE A 85 -5.73 10.78 -13.83
C ILE A 85 -4.42 10.05 -13.50
N MET A 86 -3.82 9.48 -14.54
CA MET A 86 -2.44 8.99 -14.53
C MET A 86 -1.55 10.05 -15.16
N PHE A 87 -0.67 10.65 -14.38
CA PHE A 87 0.36 11.53 -14.88
C PHE A 87 1.60 10.70 -15.23
N PRO A 88 2.06 10.68 -16.49
CA PRO A 88 3.15 9.83 -16.92
C PRO A 88 4.52 10.31 -16.43
N GLY A 89 5.48 9.40 -16.32
CA GLY A 89 6.88 9.73 -16.06
C GLY A 89 7.23 10.05 -14.60
N LEU A 90 6.30 9.87 -13.66
CA LEU A 90 6.62 9.97 -12.23
C LEU A 90 7.39 8.74 -11.76
N PRO A 91 8.31 8.89 -10.77
CA PRO A 91 9.01 7.76 -10.19
C PRO A 91 8.05 6.73 -9.60
N LEU A 92 8.38 5.46 -9.77
CA LEU A 92 7.67 4.34 -9.16
C LEU A 92 8.40 3.98 -7.87
N HIS A 93 7.86 4.45 -6.75
CA HIS A 93 8.30 4.08 -5.41
C HIS A 93 7.11 3.62 -4.61
N ASP A 94 7.21 2.44 -4.01
CA ASP A 94 6.22 1.96 -3.03
C ASP A 94 6.26 2.84 -1.79
N PHE A 95 7.49 3.14 -1.33
CA PHE A 95 7.78 4.12 -0.29
C PHE A 95 8.87 5.07 -0.78
N TYR A 96 8.61 6.35 -0.67
CA TYR A 96 9.59 7.36 -1.08
C TYR A 96 10.74 7.47 -0.07
N PRO A 97 11.98 7.69 -0.54
CA PRO A 97 13.13 7.90 0.34
C PRO A 97 12.91 9.08 1.31
N ARG A 98 13.26 8.89 2.58
CA ARG A 98 13.02 9.87 3.64
C ARG A 98 13.79 11.17 3.47
N ASP A 99 14.97 11.11 2.87
CA ASP A 99 15.85 12.25 2.58
C ASP A 99 15.20 13.29 1.63
N LEU A 100 14.19 12.89 0.88
CA LEU A 100 13.38 13.81 0.07
C LEU A 100 12.44 14.69 0.91
N PHE A 101 12.25 14.38 2.19
CA PHE A 101 11.30 15.04 3.09
C PHE A 101 11.98 15.44 4.41
N PRO A 102 12.85 16.45 4.42
CA PRO A 102 13.61 16.83 5.62
C PRO A 102 12.72 17.26 6.80
N TRP A 103 11.49 17.71 6.54
CA TRP A 103 10.51 18.10 7.56
C TRP A 103 9.93 16.91 8.35
N LEU A 104 10.14 15.66 7.91
CA LEU A 104 9.62 14.47 8.61
C LEU A 104 10.22 14.33 10.01
N ALA A 105 11.48 14.67 10.20
CA ALA A 105 12.12 14.56 11.51
C ALA A 105 11.45 15.48 12.54
N ASP A 106 11.12 16.70 12.15
CA ASP A 106 10.44 17.67 13.02
C ASP A 106 9.00 17.24 13.33
N LEU A 107 8.28 16.70 12.33
CA LEU A 107 6.94 16.16 12.53
C LEU A 107 6.97 14.97 13.49
N GLU A 108 7.89 14.03 13.30
CA GLU A 108 8.02 12.84 14.14
C GLU A 108 8.40 13.18 15.58
N ALA A 109 9.23 14.19 15.79
CA ALA A 109 9.58 14.67 17.13
C ALA A 109 8.35 15.18 17.91
N ARG A 110 7.34 15.69 17.21
CA ARG A 110 6.08 16.16 17.79
C ARG A 110 4.96 15.12 17.85
N THR A 111 5.24 13.86 17.46
CA THR A 111 4.27 12.76 17.53
C THR A 111 3.60 12.60 18.90
N PRO A 112 4.31 12.72 20.06
CA PRO A 112 3.67 12.60 21.37
C PRO A 112 2.58 13.64 21.62
N GLU A 113 2.73 14.86 21.10
CA GLU A 113 1.74 15.93 21.24
C GLU A 113 0.47 15.61 20.44
N ILE A 114 0.63 15.15 19.19
CA ILE A 114 -0.47 14.71 18.32
C ILE A 114 -1.20 13.51 18.96
N GLN A 115 -0.43 12.57 19.50
CA GLN A 115 -0.97 11.37 20.15
C GLN A 115 -1.76 11.71 21.41
N ALA A 116 -1.34 12.71 22.17
CA ALA A 116 -2.05 13.17 23.37
C ALA A 116 -3.43 13.72 23.01
N GLU A 117 -3.55 14.56 21.98
CA GLU A 117 -4.84 15.09 21.53
C GLU A 117 -5.74 13.98 21.00
N LEU A 118 -5.22 13.06 20.19
CA LEU A 118 -5.98 11.89 19.72
C LEU A 118 -6.50 11.05 20.88
N THR A 119 -5.66 10.80 21.88
CA THR A 119 -6.03 10.00 23.06
C THR A 119 -7.16 10.66 23.86
N ALA A 120 -7.11 11.98 24.02
CA ALA A 120 -8.16 12.75 24.66
C ALA A 120 -9.49 12.64 23.91
N LEU A 121 -9.47 12.79 22.58
CA LEU A 121 -10.66 12.61 21.74
C LEU A 121 -11.27 11.22 21.86
N MET A 122 -10.43 10.19 21.89
CA MET A 122 -10.88 8.81 22.06
C MET A 122 -11.49 8.57 23.45
N ALA A 123 -10.90 9.15 24.50
CA ALA A 123 -11.41 9.06 25.86
C ALA A 123 -12.77 9.76 26.03
N GLU A 124 -13.01 10.86 25.32
CA GLU A 124 -14.29 11.54 25.25
C GLU A 124 -15.36 10.81 24.43
N GLY A 125 -14.99 9.69 23.78
CA GLY A 125 -15.90 8.92 22.94
C GLY A 125 -16.28 9.62 21.64
N ARG A 126 -15.39 10.48 21.10
CA ARG A 126 -15.64 11.17 19.83
C ARG A 126 -15.83 10.19 18.68
N SER A 127 -16.83 10.47 17.88
CA SER A 127 -17.17 9.67 16.71
C SER A 127 -16.13 9.90 15.59
N PHE A 128 -15.82 8.81 14.89
CA PHE A 128 -15.10 8.84 13.62
C PHE A 128 -16.09 8.42 12.54
N ASP A 129 -16.41 9.32 11.64
CA ASP A 129 -17.33 9.04 10.55
C ASP A 129 -16.71 8.02 9.58
N PRO A 130 -17.50 7.21 8.86
CA PRO A 130 -16.97 6.32 7.84
C PRO A 130 -16.07 7.07 6.85
N TYR A 131 -14.86 6.55 6.62
CA TYR A 131 -13.90 7.20 5.72
C TYR A 131 -14.42 7.29 4.30
N LEU A 132 -15.06 6.23 3.82
CA LEU A 132 -15.73 6.18 2.51
C LEU A 132 -17.23 6.28 2.72
N THR A 133 -17.83 7.34 2.19
CA THR A 133 -19.27 7.55 2.17
C THR A 133 -19.81 7.47 0.77
N GLU A 134 -21.02 6.96 0.62
CA GLU A 134 -21.74 6.95 -0.64
C GLU A 134 -21.90 8.36 -1.19
N GLN A 135 -21.60 8.55 -2.46
CA GLN A 135 -21.86 9.80 -3.18
C GLN A 135 -23.07 9.61 -4.08
N THR A 136 -24.16 10.28 -3.79
CA THR A 136 -25.45 10.14 -4.48
C THR A 136 -25.42 10.50 -5.97
N GLU A 137 -24.42 11.24 -6.43
CA GLU A 137 -24.31 11.71 -7.82
C GLU A 137 -23.43 10.83 -8.73
N ARG A 138 -22.86 9.74 -8.21
CA ARG A 138 -21.97 8.86 -8.98
C ARG A 138 -22.32 7.40 -8.72
N PRO A 139 -22.13 6.52 -9.73
CA PRO A 139 -22.27 5.08 -9.52
C PRO A 139 -21.43 4.64 -8.31
N ILE A 140 -22.03 3.84 -7.46
CA ILE A 140 -21.39 3.29 -6.27
C ILE A 140 -20.19 2.46 -6.77
N PHE A 141 -19.00 2.92 -6.45
CA PHE A 141 -17.84 2.06 -6.49
C PHE A 141 -17.71 1.45 -5.10
N ASP A 142 -18.20 0.24 -4.95
CA ASP A 142 -17.97 -0.51 -3.73
C ASP A 142 -16.45 -0.78 -3.59
N ALA A 143 -15.82 -0.07 -2.66
CA ALA A 143 -14.43 -0.28 -2.29
C ALA A 143 -14.33 -1.56 -1.43
N HIS A 144 -14.72 -2.70 -1.98
CA HIS A 144 -14.64 -4.00 -1.32
C HIS A 144 -15.35 -4.07 0.05
N GLY A 145 -16.56 -3.49 0.14
CA GLY A 145 -17.34 -3.47 1.37
C GLY A 145 -16.91 -2.41 2.40
N MET A 146 -16.05 -1.46 2.02
CA MET A 146 -15.58 -0.40 2.91
C MET A 146 -16.41 0.89 2.82
N THR A 147 -17.37 0.97 1.91
CA THR A 147 -18.27 2.13 1.79
C THR A 147 -19.34 2.10 2.88
N ASN A 148 -19.56 3.23 3.55
CA ASN A 148 -20.46 3.37 4.71
C ASN A 148 -20.15 2.35 5.83
N ASN A 149 -18.89 1.95 5.97
CA ASN A 149 -18.45 0.97 6.94
C ASN A 149 -17.71 1.66 8.09
N ASP A 150 -18.20 1.48 9.31
CA ASP A 150 -17.61 2.04 10.52
C ASP A 150 -16.28 1.40 10.93
N ASP A 151 -15.85 0.34 10.27
CA ASP A 151 -14.58 -0.33 10.54
C ASP A 151 -13.39 0.54 10.14
N TRP A 152 -13.59 1.42 9.17
CA TRP A 152 -12.63 2.43 8.78
C TRP A 152 -13.23 3.83 8.94
N GLY A 153 -12.88 4.49 10.03
CA GLY A 153 -13.39 5.81 10.39
C GLY A 153 -12.35 6.91 10.19
N ALA A 154 -12.84 8.13 10.04
CA ALA A 154 -12.03 9.34 9.86
C ALA A 154 -12.57 10.50 10.69
N LEU A 155 -11.67 11.30 11.28
CA LEU A 155 -11.95 12.61 11.82
C LEU A 155 -11.11 13.64 11.10
N TYR A 156 -11.74 14.41 10.22
CA TYR A 156 -11.05 15.35 9.34
C TYR A 156 -10.71 16.66 10.04
N LEU A 157 -9.47 17.11 9.93
CA LEU A 157 -9.03 18.47 10.27
C LEU A 157 -9.05 19.38 9.03
N TRP A 158 -8.73 18.81 7.84
CA TRP A 158 -8.96 19.40 6.53
C TRP A 158 -9.60 18.36 5.63
N ARG A 159 -10.62 18.76 4.90
CA ARG A 159 -11.31 17.91 3.95
C ARG A 159 -11.47 18.62 2.61
N ASN A 160 -10.95 18.00 1.55
CA ASN A 160 -11.02 18.53 0.18
C ASN A 160 -10.50 19.97 0.04
N GLY A 161 -9.40 20.31 0.72
CA GLY A 161 -8.79 21.63 0.68
C GLY A 161 -9.39 22.66 1.65
N ALA A 162 -10.50 22.35 2.28
CA ALA A 162 -11.14 23.21 3.27
C ALA A 162 -10.79 22.77 4.70
N SER A 163 -10.59 23.74 5.58
CA SER A 163 -10.50 23.48 7.02
C SER A 163 -11.83 22.99 7.58
N VAL A 164 -11.78 22.22 8.66
CA VAL A 164 -12.92 21.79 9.48
C VAL A 164 -12.76 22.41 10.86
N PRO A 165 -13.20 23.68 11.05
CA PRO A 165 -12.85 24.48 12.23
C PRO A 165 -13.28 23.84 13.56
N GLU A 166 -14.41 23.15 13.58
CA GLU A 166 -14.91 22.45 14.76
C GLU A 166 -13.98 21.33 15.22
N ASN A 167 -13.39 20.60 14.29
CA ASN A 167 -12.44 19.54 14.61
C ASN A 167 -11.05 20.10 14.90
N GLN A 168 -10.64 21.18 14.20
CA GLN A 168 -9.38 21.87 14.47
C GLN A 168 -9.36 22.47 15.88
N ALA A 169 -10.48 22.98 16.35
CA ALA A 169 -10.61 23.51 17.71
C ALA A 169 -10.43 22.42 18.80
N LEU A 170 -10.72 21.16 18.47
CA LEU A 170 -10.49 20.02 19.35
C LEU A 170 -9.03 19.56 19.38
N CYS A 171 -8.26 19.89 18.34
CA CYS A 171 -6.87 19.47 18.15
C CYS A 171 -6.00 20.67 17.77
N PRO A 172 -5.89 21.70 18.65
CA PRO A 172 -5.18 22.94 18.29
C PRO A 172 -3.68 22.72 18.07
N VAL A 173 -3.04 21.83 18.82
CA VAL A 173 -1.61 21.52 18.66
C VAL A 173 -1.36 20.77 17.37
N THR A 174 -2.15 19.75 17.07
CA THR A 174 -2.07 19.03 15.78
C THR A 174 -2.31 19.99 14.62
N THR A 175 -3.28 20.88 14.74
CA THR A 175 -3.61 21.89 13.72
C THR A 175 -2.43 22.84 13.47
N GLU A 176 -1.77 23.32 14.53
CA GLU A 176 -0.57 24.15 14.43
C GLU A 176 0.57 23.40 13.71
N ILE A 177 0.83 22.15 14.14
CA ILE A 177 1.86 21.31 13.52
C ILE A 177 1.59 21.13 12.02
N MET A 178 0.36 20.76 11.66
CA MET A 178 0.00 20.54 10.26
C MET A 178 0.15 21.82 9.42
N ASN A 179 -0.18 22.99 9.98
CA ASN A 179 0.01 24.27 9.29
C ASN A 179 1.48 24.64 9.04
N SER A 180 2.41 24.08 9.79
CA SER A 180 3.87 24.30 9.60
C SER A 180 4.47 23.43 8.49
N LEU A 181 3.74 22.42 8.01
CA LEU A 181 4.21 21.49 6.99
C LEU A 181 4.03 22.05 5.57
N PRO A 182 4.84 21.57 4.60
CA PRO A 182 4.71 21.96 3.19
C PRO A 182 3.50 21.25 2.55
N LEU A 183 2.31 21.67 2.94
CA LEU A 183 1.07 21.11 2.44
C LEU A 183 0.81 21.49 0.98
N VAL A 184 0.23 20.56 0.23
CA VAL A 184 -0.22 20.82 -1.14
C VAL A 184 -1.65 21.37 -1.10
N PHE A 185 -1.83 22.57 -1.64
CA PHE A 185 -3.15 23.18 -1.85
C PHE A 185 -3.52 23.08 -3.34
N SER A 186 -4.59 22.37 -3.63
CA SER A 186 -5.09 22.19 -5.00
C SER A 186 -6.62 22.28 -5.04
N GLY A 187 -7.12 23.49 -5.15
CA GLY A 187 -8.55 23.77 -5.23
C GLY A 187 -9.37 23.07 -4.15
N GLN A 188 -10.45 22.43 -4.55
CA GLN A 188 -11.33 21.69 -3.64
C GLN A 188 -10.89 20.19 -3.45
N ARG A 189 -9.60 19.88 -3.51
CA ARG A 189 -9.12 18.49 -3.45
C ARG A 189 -8.04 18.24 -2.41
N CYS A 190 -7.23 19.23 -2.10
CA CYS A 190 -6.09 19.13 -1.17
C CYS A 190 -5.94 20.40 -0.34
N PRO A 191 -5.47 20.27 0.93
CA PRO A 191 -5.08 19.05 1.61
C PRO A 191 -6.27 18.24 2.11
N ASN A 192 -6.02 16.96 2.41
CA ASN A 192 -6.86 16.15 3.30
C ASN A 192 -5.99 15.75 4.49
N ILE A 193 -6.36 16.19 5.68
CA ILE A 193 -5.66 15.87 6.93
C ILE A 193 -6.70 15.32 7.90
N LEU A 194 -6.42 14.15 8.42
CA LEU A 194 -7.38 13.44 9.25
C LEU A 194 -6.70 12.47 10.21
N PHE A 195 -7.35 12.21 11.32
CA PHE A 195 -7.10 11.00 12.07
C PHE A 195 -7.87 9.85 11.42
N SER A 196 -7.15 8.80 11.04
CA SER A 196 -7.73 7.59 10.46
C SER A 196 -7.73 6.49 11.51
N ARG A 197 -8.88 5.87 11.73
CA ARG A 197 -9.05 4.78 12.69
C ARG A 197 -9.51 3.52 11.96
N LEU A 198 -8.75 2.45 12.10
CA LEU A 198 -9.16 1.12 11.70
C LEU A 198 -9.49 0.31 12.95
N LYS A 199 -10.67 -0.31 13.00
CA LYS A 199 -11.07 -1.16 14.12
C LYS A 199 -10.21 -2.42 14.20
N ALA A 200 -10.12 -3.00 15.39
CA ALA A 200 -9.43 -4.26 15.61
C ALA A 200 -10.03 -5.37 14.73
N GLY A 201 -9.15 -6.15 14.08
CA GLY A 201 -9.54 -7.22 13.17
C GLY A 201 -9.98 -6.77 11.76
N ALA A 202 -10.14 -5.46 11.54
CA ALA A 202 -10.50 -4.95 10.21
C ALA A 202 -9.28 -4.86 9.29
N THR A 203 -9.53 -5.00 8.00
CA THR A 203 -8.49 -4.89 6.96
C THR A 203 -8.99 -3.98 5.85
N ILE A 204 -8.16 -2.99 5.47
CA ILE A 204 -8.38 -2.21 4.26
C ILE A 204 -7.79 -2.99 3.08
N PRO A 205 -8.60 -3.39 2.09
CA PRO A 205 -8.10 -4.13 0.94
C PRO A 205 -7.09 -3.32 0.12
N PRO A 206 -6.19 -3.97 -0.63
CA PRO A 206 -5.30 -3.30 -1.57
C PRO A 206 -6.10 -2.40 -2.52
N HIS A 207 -5.68 -1.16 -2.66
CA HIS A 207 -6.36 -0.19 -3.50
C HIS A 207 -5.39 0.84 -4.06
N HIS A 208 -5.79 1.48 -5.15
CA HIS A 208 -5.07 2.60 -5.75
C HIS A 208 -5.74 3.93 -5.41
N GLY A 209 -4.95 4.98 -5.35
CA GLY A 209 -5.46 6.34 -5.17
C GLY A 209 -6.22 6.85 -6.38
N MET A 210 -6.74 8.08 -6.28
CA MET A 210 -7.49 8.72 -7.38
C MET A 210 -6.56 9.33 -8.44
N ILE A 211 -5.38 9.78 -8.03
CA ILE A 211 -4.35 10.42 -8.87
C ILE A 211 -2.98 9.99 -8.35
N ASN A 212 -1.96 10.01 -9.20
CA ASN A 212 -0.57 9.69 -8.84
C ASN A 212 0.33 10.92 -8.66
N THR A 213 -0.23 12.13 -8.67
CA THR A 213 0.51 13.39 -8.55
C THR A 213 0.63 13.92 -7.13
N ARG A 214 0.16 13.16 -6.13
CA ARG A 214 0.28 13.51 -4.70
C ARG A 214 0.73 12.30 -3.90
N LEU A 215 1.38 12.57 -2.80
CA LEU A 215 1.73 11.57 -1.80
C LEU A 215 0.81 11.70 -0.58
N ILE A 216 0.69 10.63 0.15
CA ILE A 216 0.02 10.57 1.45
C ILE A 216 1.08 10.25 2.49
N GLY A 217 1.22 11.11 3.49
CA GLY A 217 2.02 10.84 4.67
C GLY A 217 1.18 10.08 5.69
N HIS A 218 1.67 8.95 6.15
CA HIS A 218 1.07 8.21 7.26
C HIS A 218 1.96 8.36 8.49
N LEU A 219 1.40 8.95 9.56
CA LEU A 219 2.03 9.03 10.87
C LEU A 219 1.31 8.06 11.81
N PRO A 220 1.95 6.93 12.17
CA PRO A 220 1.33 5.97 13.06
C PRO A 220 1.31 6.48 14.49
N LEU A 221 0.12 6.53 15.13
CA LEU A 221 -0.08 7.08 16.46
C LEU A 221 -0.39 6.00 17.51
N VAL A 222 -1.29 5.08 17.18
CA VAL A 222 -1.66 3.94 18.03
C VAL A 222 -1.53 2.67 17.20
N ILE A 223 -0.55 1.83 17.52
CA ILE A 223 -0.20 0.66 16.71
C ILE A 223 -0.16 -0.57 17.62
N PRO A 224 -1.17 -1.46 17.56
CA PRO A 224 -1.10 -2.79 18.16
C PRO A 224 0.03 -3.62 17.55
N SER A 225 0.47 -4.66 18.26
CA SER A 225 1.61 -5.50 17.86
C SER A 225 1.41 -6.24 16.53
N ASP A 226 0.17 -6.50 16.13
CA ASP A 226 -0.24 -7.21 14.92
C ASP A 226 -0.81 -6.28 13.83
N CYS A 227 -0.65 -4.96 14.00
CA CYS A 227 -1.08 -3.96 13.04
C CYS A 227 0.07 -3.58 12.10
N GLY A 228 -0.23 -3.37 10.82
CA GLY A 228 0.75 -2.90 9.85
C GLY A 228 0.20 -2.69 8.46
N PHE A 229 1.02 -2.06 7.63
CA PHE A 229 0.81 -2.07 6.19
C PHE A 229 1.34 -3.38 5.62
N LYS A 230 0.53 -4.02 4.78
CA LYS A 230 1.03 -5.14 3.99
C LYS A 230 1.96 -4.58 2.92
N ASP A 231 3.19 -5.03 2.97
CA ASP A 231 4.14 -4.82 1.91
C ASP A 231 3.60 -5.52 0.64
N PRO A 232 3.43 -4.82 -0.48
CA PRO A 232 3.03 -5.46 -1.74
C PRO A 232 3.96 -6.62 -2.12
N GLU A 233 5.23 -6.57 -1.69
CA GLU A 233 6.22 -7.61 -1.92
C GLU A 233 5.95 -8.90 -1.15
N LYS A 234 5.11 -8.86 -0.11
CA LYS A 234 4.75 -9.99 0.76
C LYS A 234 3.31 -10.46 0.58
N LEU A 235 2.63 -9.98 -0.46
CA LEU A 235 1.32 -10.52 -0.83
C LEU A 235 1.52 -11.90 -1.48
N PRO A 236 0.72 -12.92 -1.10
CA PRO A 236 0.81 -14.25 -1.67
C PRO A 236 0.50 -14.29 -3.16
#